data_c1db875b18b1a6cf4bb7c7d516ebe77b
#
_entry.id   c1db875b18b1a6cf4bb7c7d516ebe77b
#
_cell.length_a   1.000
_cell.length_b   1.000
_cell.length_c   1.000
_cell.angle_alpha   90.00
_cell.angle_beta   90.00
_cell.angle_gamma   90.00
#
_symmetry.space_group_name_H-M   'P 1'
#
loop_
_entity.id
_entity.type
_entity.pdbx_description
1 polymer ?
#
loop_
_entity_poly.entity_id
_entity_poly.type
_entity_poly.pdbx_seq_one_letter_code
_entity_poly.pdbx_strand_id
1 'polypeptide(L)'
;FKRLVSEGRRGLVITRTHPSRIQQVYGLDCPIMWIAKSAKPTGGVISLEPTRLMKIHSTISDFIKANQGAVVLLDGLEYLVTENGFATVMKAIQLTNEEVAMSGAFLLVPIDPRTMETQQLGLLEREFSVPGEHKLYGSS
;
A
#
# COMPACT_ATOMS: atom_id res chain seq x y z
N PHE A 1 9.70 -4.86 -3.48
CA PHE A 1 8.62 -4.82 -4.47
C PHE A 1 9.12 -5.15 -5.88
N LYS A 2 10.11 -4.45 -6.37
CA LYS A 2 10.66 -4.69 -7.72
C LYS A 2 11.10 -6.14 -7.93
N ARG A 3 11.73 -6.73 -6.91
CA ARG A 3 12.19 -8.12 -7.00
C ARG A 3 11.03 -9.08 -7.18
N LEU A 4 9.95 -8.90 -6.42
CA LEU A 4 8.78 -9.76 -6.52
C LEU A 4 8.10 -9.63 -7.88
N VAL A 5 8.02 -8.41 -8.39
CA VAL A 5 7.46 -8.18 -9.72
C VAL A 5 8.35 -8.80 -10.80
N SER A 6 9.67 -8.69 -10.65
CA SER A 6 10.60 -9.28 -11.63
C SER A 6 10.57 -10.81 -11.62
N GLU A 7 10.05 -11.42 -10.56
CA GLU A 7 9.85 -12.87 -10.47
C GLU A 7 8.55 -13.34 -11.15
N GLY A 8 7.86 -12.44 -11.85
CA GLY A 8 6.65 -12.76 -12.59
C GLY A 8 5.35 -12.47 -11.83
N ARG A 9 5.40 -11.86 -10.65
CA ARG A 9 4.21 -11.52 -9.88
C ARG A 9 3.58 -10.25 -10.41
N ARG A 10 2.25 -10.20 -10.43
CA ARG A 10 1.52 -8.98 -10.75
C ARG A 10 1.67 -7.97 -9.63
N GLY A 11 2.01 -6.74 -9.96
CA GLY A 11 2.22 -5.68 -8.99
C GLY A 11 1.17 -4.58 -9.09
N LEU A 12 0.84 -4.00 -7.94
CA LEU A 12 0.00 -2.80 -7.84
C LEU A 12 0.69 -1.82 -6.91
N VAL A 13 0.84 -0.57 -7.34
CA VAL A 13 1.40 0.49 -6.50
C VAL A 13 0.30 1.48 -6.15
N ILE A 14 0.11 1.72 -4.85
CA ILE A 14 -0.75 2.79 -4.33
C ILE A 14 0.18 3.71 -3.56
N THR A 15 0.31 4.96 -3.99
CA THR A 15 1.35 5.84 -3.48
C THR A 15 0.88 7.28 -3.35
N ARG A 16 1.43 7.98 -2.36
CA ARG A 16 1.29 9.43 -2.20
C ARG A 16 2.20 10.19 -3.17
N THR A 17 3.24 9.55 -3.66
CA THR A 17 4.15 10.13 -4.64
C THR A 17 3.49 10.13 -6.03
N HIS A 18 3.63 11.23 -6.76
CA HIS A 18 3.02 11.31 -8.09
C HIS A 18 3.53 10.18 -9.00
N PRO A 19 2.65 9.53 -9.77
CA PRO A 19 3.02 8.38 -10.59
C PRO A 19 4.18 8.63 -11.55
N SER A 20 4.31 9.83 -12.10
CA SER A 20 5.41 10.14 -13.01
C SER A 20 6.78 10.02 -12.32
N ARG A 21 6.84 10.38 -11.03
CA ARG A 21 8.07 10.26 -10.26
C ARG A 21 8.40 8.80 -9.96
N ILE A 22 7.39 8.00 -9.65
CA ILE A 22 7.58 6.56 -9.43
C ILE A 22 8.15 5.92 -10.70
N GLN A 23 7.62 6.26 -11.85
CA GLN A 23 8.12 5.76 -13.14
C GLN A 23 9.57 6.18 -13.39
N GLN A 24 9.91 7.45 -13.12
CA GLN A 24 11.27 7.95 -13.30
C GLN A 24 12.29 7.23 -12.40
N VAL A 25 11.91 7.02 -11.14
CA VAL A 25 12.82 6.46 -10.14
C VAL A 25 12.94 4.95 -10.25
N TYR A 26 11.83 4.26 -10.48
CA TYR A 26 11.79 2.79 -10.42
C TYR A 26 11.57 2.12 -11.77
N GLY A 27 11.11 2.84 -12.77
CA GLY A 27 10.83 2.25 -14.08
C GLY A 27 9.81 1.12 -14.05
N LEU A 28 8.82 1.21 -13.17
CA LEU A 28 7.86 0.14 -12.97
C LEU A 28 6.83 0.10 -14.09
N ASP A 29 6.56 -1.10 -14.58
CA ASP A 29 5.54 -1.36 -15.60
C ASP A 29 4.35 -2.08 -14.96
N CYS A 30 3.72 -1.42 -13.99
CA CYS A 30 2.55 -1.96 -13.30
C CYS A 30 1.57 -0.83 -13.01
N PRO A 31 0.30 -1.14 -12.71
CA PRO A 31 -0.67 -0.10 -12.34
C PRO A 31 -0.19 0.70 -11.15
N ILE A 32 -0.31 2.02 -11.26
CA ILE A 32 0.05 2.96 -10.19
C ILE A 32 -1.16 3.84 -9.92
N MET A 33 -1.61 3.86 -8.67
CA MET A 33 -2.70 4.72 -8.22
C MET A 33 -2.17 5.77 -7.26
N TRP A 34 -2.62 7.00 -7.46
CA TRP A 34 -2.13 8.14 -6.70
C TRP A 34 -3.11 8.48 -5.57
N ILE A 35 -2.61 8.55 -4.35
CA ILE A 35 -3.40 9.02 -3.20
C ILE A 35 -3.39 10.54 -3.21
N ALA A 36 -4.54 11.15 -3.51
CA ALA A 36 -4.63 12.60 -3.62
C ALA A 36 -6.05 13.09 -3.34
N LYS A 37 -6.17 14.25 -2.67
CA LYS A 37 -7.45 14.80 -2.23
C LYS A 37 -8.35 15.28 -3.35
N SER A 38 -7.76 15.87 -4.38
CA SER A 38 -8.52 16.52 -5.45
C SER A 38 -8.00 16.12 -6.81
N ALA A 39 -7.73 14.86 -6.95
CA ALA A 39 -7.14 14.37 -8.18
C ALA A 39 -8.19 14.34 -9.28
N LYS A 40 -8.03 15.22 -10.24
CA LYS A 40 -8.75 15.09 -11.50
C LYS A 40 -8.00 14.10 -12.36
N PRO A 41 -8.68 13.15 -12.98
CA PRO A 41 -8.01 12.23 -13.89
C PRO A 41 -7.38 13.04 -15.04
N THR A 42 -6.07 13.08 -15.07
CA THR A 42 -5.33 13.69 -16.16
C THR A 42 -4.30 12.69 -16.66
N GLY A 43 -4.25 12.51 -17.96
CA GLY A 43 -3.22 11.67 -18.57
C GLY A 43 -3.25 10.20 -18.16
N GLY A 44 -4.42 9.66 -17.85
CA GLY A 44 -4.56 8.25 -17.48
C GLY A 44 -4.17 7.92 -16.04
N VAL A 45 -3.92 8.92 -15.22
CA VAL A 45 -3.62 8.71 -13.80
C VAL A 45 -4.91 8.39 -13.05
N ILE A 46 -4.95 7.24 -12.37
CA ILE A 46 -6.04 6.87 -11.49
C ILE A 46 -5.69 7.36 -10.09
N SER A 47 -6.61 8.02 -9.44
CA SER A 47 -6.38 8.56 -8.10
C SER A 47 -7.40 8.04 -7.10
N LEU A 48 -6.94 7.97 -5.84
CA LEU A 48 -7.74 7.52 -4.70
C LEU A 48 -7.70 8.61 -3.64
N GLU A 49 -8.88 9.00 -3.14
CA GLU A 49 -8.93 9.98 -2.06
C GLU A 49 -8.45 9.36 -0.75
N PRO A 50 -7.62 10.08 0.03
CA PRO A 50 -7.05 9.51 1.26
C PRO A 50 -8.10 9.20 2.33
N THR A 51 -9.24 9.90 2.33
CA THR A 51 -10.30 9.67 3.32
C THR A 51 -11.22 8.50 2.95
N ARG A 52 -11.08 7.95 1.76
CA ARG A 52 -11.90 6.83 1.30
C ARG A 52 -11.15 5.51 1.49
N LEU A 53 -10.89 5.16 2.74
CA LEU A 53 -10.10 3.97 3.08
C LEU A 53 -10.74 2.68 2.57
N MET A 54 -12.06 2.58 2.60
CA MET A 54 -12.74 1.38 2.10
C MET A 54 -12.60 1.24 0.59
N LYS A 55 -12.46 2.34 -0.14
CA LYS A 55 -12.17 2.30 -1.57
C LYS A 55 -10.74 1.81 -1.82
N ILE A 56 -9.80 2.25 -1.01
CA ILE A 56 -8.42 1.75 -1.09
C ILE A 56 -8.40 0.26 -0.79
N HIS A 57 -9.09 -0.16 0.28
CA HIS A 57 -9.21 -1.57 0.64
C HIS A 57 -9.81 -2.40 -0.50
N SER A 58 -10.94 -1.97 -1.05
CA SER A 58 -11.60 -2.72 -2.12
C SER A 58 -10.76 -2.79 -3.40
N THR A 59 -10.01 -1.74 -3.68
CA THR A 59 -9.10 -1.72 -4.83
C THR A 59 -8.02 -2.80 -4.67
N ILE A 60 -7.43 -2.89 -3.49
CA ILE A 60 -6.44 -3.94 -3.20
C ILE A 60 -7.09 -5.32 -3.26
N SER A 61 -8.24 -5.47 -2.61
CA SER A 61 -8.98 -6.74 -2.56
C SER A 61 -9.30 -7.25 -3.96
N ASP A 62 -9.84 -6.39 -4.81
CA ASP A 62 -10.18 -6.77 -6.18
C ASP A 62 -8.93 -7.18 -6.98
N PHE A 63 -7.84 -6.46 -6.79
CA PHE A 63 -6.59 -6.75 -7.49
C PHE A 63 -6.01 -8.11 -7.09
N ILE A 64 -5.95 -8.39 -5.79
CA ILE A 64 -5.38 -9.66 -5.33
C ILE A 64 -6.27 -10.87 -5.64
N LYS A 65 -7.59 -10.66 -5.73
CA LYS A 65 -8.51 -11.72 -6.15
C LYS A 65 -8.37 -12.05 -7.62
N ALA A 66 -8.08 -11.03 -8.44
CA ALA A 66 -7.90 -11.22 -9.87
C ALA A 66 -6.50 -11.72 -10.24
N ASN A 67 -5.53 -11.58 -9.36
CA ASN A 67 -4.13 -11.88 -9.65
C ASN A 67 -3.51 -12.65 -8.48
N GLN A 68 -3.62 -13.96 -8.52
CA GLN A 68 -3.10 -14.81 -7.45
C GLN A 68 -1.59 -14.62 -7.27
N GLY A 69 -1.16 -14.50 -6.02
CA GLY A 69 0.24 -14.27 -5.70
C GLY A 69 0.70 -12.84 -5.98
N ALA A 70 -0.24 -11.90 -6.11
CA ALA A 70 0.06 -10.51 -6.39
C ALA A 70 0.87 -9.86 -5.27
N VAL A 71 1.59 -8.79 -5.63
CA VAL A 71 2.29 -7.96 -4.66
C VAL A 71 1.76 -6.53 -4.76
N VAL A 72 1.40 -5.97 -3.61
CA VAL A 72 0.88 -4.61 -3.51
C VAL A 72 1.85 -3.78 -2.68
N LEU A 73 2.24 -2.62 -3.22
CA LEU A 73 3.02 -1.63 -2.49
C LEU A 73 2.09 -0.50 -2.08
N LEU A 74 1.93 -0.29 -0.78
CA LEU A 74 1.17 0.83 -0.23
C LEU A 74 2.16 1.81 0.39
N ASP A 75 2.46 2.86 -0.36
CA ASP A 75 3.43 3.89 0.04
C ASP A 75 2.68 5.18 0.34
N GLY A 76 2.69 5.58 1.60
CA GLY A 76 1.99 6.79 2.05
C GLY A 76 1.08 6.53 3.25
N LEU A 77 1.38 5.50 4.04
CA LEU A 77 0.58 5.20 5.23
C LEU A 77 0.52 6.39 6.18
N GLU A 78 1.62 7.11 6.35
CA GLU A 78 1.68 8.28 7.22
C GLU A 78 0.67 9.36 6.78
N TYR A 79 0.53 9.55 5.49
CA TYR A 79 -0.45 10.50 4.95
C TYR A 79 -1.88 10.05 5.26
N LEU A 80 -2.16 8.75 5.11
CA LEU A 80 -3.47 8.20 5.46
C LEU A 80 -3.76 8.37 6.95
N VAL A 81 -2.77 8.17 7.80
CA VAL A 81 -2.91 8.37 9.25
C VAL A 81 -3.21 9.85 9.55
N THR A 82 -2.51 10.77 8.91
CA THR A 82 -2.75 12.20 9.08
C THR A 82 -4.18 12.58 8.73
N GLU A 83 -4.72 12.01 7.67
CA GLU A 83 -6.04 12.36 7.16
C GLU A 83 -7.19 11.65 7.88
N ASN A 84 -6.95 10.48 8.48
CA ASN A 84 -8.02 9.65 9.03
C ASN A 84 -7.87 9.32 10.51
N GLY A 85 -6.69 9.53 11.07
CA GLY A 85 -6.36 9.05 12.41
C GLY A 85 -5.84 7.62 12.39
N PHE A 86 -5.00 7.30 13.36
CA PHE A 86 -4.30 6.03 13.40
C PHE A 86 -5.25 4.83 13.57
N ALA A 87 -6.21 4.93 14.48
CA ALA A 87 -7.11 3.79 14.76
C ALA A 87 -7.93 3.41 13.54
N THR A 88 -8.41 4.40 12.80
CA THR A 88 -9.21 4.15 11.59
C THR A 88 -8.38 3.48 10.51
N VAL A 89 -7.15 3.94 10.32
CA VAL A 89 -6.23 3.36 9.34
C VAL A 89 -5.85 1.93 9.75
N MET A 90 -5.60 1.69 11.04
CA MET A 90 -5.27 0.35 11.52
C MET A 90 -6.38 -0.66 11.23
N LYS A 91 -7.65 -0.26 11.42
CA LYS A 91 -8.76 -1.15 11.10
C LYS A 91 -8.78 -1.51 9.62
N ALA A 92 -8.55 -0.54 8.75
CA ALA A 92 -8.51 -0.79 7.32
C ALA A 92 -7.33 -1.70 6.94
N ILE A 93 -6.18 -1.49 7.54
CA ILE A 93 -4.98 -2.32 7.32
C ILE A 93 -5.23 -3.76 7.79
N GLN A 94 -5.82 -3.92 8.97
CA GLN A 94 -6.13 -5.26 9.50
C GLN A 94 -7.05 -6.03 8.55
N LEU A 95 -8.09 -5.36 8.06
CA LEU A 95 -9.03 -5.97 7.12
C LEU A 95 -8.35 -6.34 5.81
N THR A 96 -7.48 -5.48 5.30
CA THR A 96 -6.71 -5.74 4.09
C THR A 96 -5.75 -6.90 4.28
N ASN A 97 -5.07 -6.96 5.42
CA ASN A 97 -4.12 -8.05 5.73
C ASN A 97 -4.80 -9.41 5.81
N GLU A 98 -6.02 -9.46 6.32
CA GLU A 98 -6.76 -10.73 6.35
C GLU A 98 -6.94 -11.30 4.94
N GLU A 99 -7.32 -10.45 4.00
CA GLU A 99 -7.51 -10.88 2.62
C GLU A 99 -6.18 -11.22 1.94
N VAL A 100 -5.14 -10.44 2.23
CA VAL A 100 -3.79 -10.71 1.70
C VAL A 100 -3.31 -12.08 2.17
N ALA A 101 -3.47 -12.39 3.46
CA ALA A 101 -3.05 -13.67 4.02
C ALA A 101 -3.81 -14.83 3.39
N MET A 102 -5.10 -14.68 3.15
CA MET A 102 -5.93 -15.73 2.57
C MET A 102 -5.67 -15.97 1.09
N SER A 103 -5.15 -14.98 0.39
CA SER A 103 -4.94 -15.05 -1.07
C SER A 103 -3.53 -15.43 -1.48
N GLY A 104 -2.60 -15.57 -0.53
CA GLY A 104 -1.19 -15.79 -0.85
C GLY A 104 -0.50 -14.59 -1.48
N ALA A 105 -1.09 -13.41 -1.35
CA ALA A 105 -0.51 -12.17 -1.85
C ALA A 105 0.48 -11.57 -0.86
N PHE A 106 1.15 -10.50 -1.29
CA PHE A 106 2.09 -9.75 -0.44
C PHE A 106 1.65 -8.30 -0.36
N LEU A 107 1.69 -7.74 0.85
CA LEU A 107 1.46 -6.32 1.07
C LEU A 107 2.70 -5.71 1.68
N LEU A 108 3.32 -4.79 0.97
CA LEU A 108 4.53 -4.09 1.41
C LEU A 108 4.16 -2.65 1.76
N VAL A 109 4.49 -2.24 2.97
CA VAL A 109 4.14 -0.91 3.48
C VAL A 109 5.41 -0.23 4.02
N PRO A 110 6.10 0.59 3.21
CA PRO A 110 7.24 1.34 3.70
C PRO A 110 6.80 2.39 4.72
N ILE A 111 7.54 2.51 5.81
CA ILE A 111 7.28 3.48 6.85
C ILE A 111 8.60 4.08 7.32
N ASP A 112 8.61 5.38 7.55
CA ASP A 112 9.70 6.05 8.25
C ASP A 112 9.36 6.02 9.74
N PRO A 113 10.10 5.26 10.56
CA PRO A 113 9.78 5.14 11.99
C PRO A 113 9.85 6.47 12.75
N ARG A 114 10.52 7.47 12.21
CA ARG A 114 10.60 8.80 12.82
C ARG A 114 9.28 9.58 12.72
N THR A 115 8.37 9.16 11.87
CA THR A 115 7.09 9.85 11.65
C THR A 115 5.98 9.34 12.53
N MET A 116 6.22 8.30 13.32
CA MET A 116 5.21 7.65 14.16
C MET A 116 5.61 7.56 15.60
N GLU A 117 4.64 7.57 16.49
CA GLU A 117 4.85 7.33 17.90
C GLU A 117 5.27 5.87 18.12
N THR A 118 6.03 5.63 19.17
CA THR A 118 6.54 4.29 19.48
C THR A 118 5.42 3.25 19.60
N GLN A 119 4.32 3.63 20.25
CA GLN A 119 3.18 2.73 20.41
C GLN A 119 2.53 2.39 19.06
N GLN A 120 2.36 3.38 18.20
CA GLN A 120 1.80 3.18 16.86
C GLN A 120 2.68 2.26 16.03
N LEU A 121 3.99 2.50 16.07
CA LEU A 121 4.94 1.68 15.35
C LEU A 121 4.92 0.24 15.84
N GLY A 122 4.83 0.04 17.16
CA GLY A 122 4.73 -1.30 17.73
C GLY A 122 3.48 -2.06 17.28
N LEU A 123 2.35 -1.37 17.18
CA LEU A 123 1.12 -1.98 16.69
C LEU A 123 1.22 -2.38 15.21
N LEU A 124 1.84 -1.54 14.39
CA LEU A 124 2.07 -1.85 12.98
C LEU A 124 3.03 -3.03 12.81
N GLU A 125 4.11 -3.05 13.56
CA GLU A 125 5.07 -4.15 13.51
C GLU A 125 4.41 -5.48 13.86
N ARG A 126 3.54 -5.48 14.86
CA ARG A 126 2.81 -6.67 15.25
C ARG A 126 1.88 -7.14 14.13
N GLU A 127 1.21 -6.20 13.46
CA GLU A 127 0.30 -6.53 12.36
C GLU A 127 1.05 -7.16 11.18
N PHE A 128 2.27 -6.73 10.92
CA PHE A 128 3.08 -7.20 9.80
C PHE A 128 4.13 -8.24 10.20
N SER A 129 4.03 -8.84 11.36
CA SER A 129 5.05 -9.78 11.86
C SER A 129 4.82 -11.22 11.42
N VAL A 130 3.85 -11.48 10.57
CA VAL A 130 3.61 -12.84 10.05
C VAL A 130 4.77 -13.26 9.15
N PRO A 131 5.44 -14.38 9.47
CA PRO A 131 6.64 -14.77 8.73
C PRO A 131 6.40 -14.98 7.23
N GLY A 132 7.25 -14.38 6.43
CA GLY A 132 7.32 -14.64 4.99
C GLY A 132 6.32 -13.93 4.11
N GLU A 133 5.27 -13.34 4.65
CA GLU A 133 4.18 -12.80 3.83
C GLU A 133 4.09 -11.27 3.83
N HIS A 134 4.48 -10.65 4.93
CA HIS A 134 4.39 -9.21 5.09
C HIS A 134 5.70 -8.65 5.59
N LYS A 135 6.06 -7.46 5.11
CA LYS A 135 7.24 -6.78 5.60
C LYS A 135 6.94 -5.32 5.84
N LEU A 136 7.37 -4.85 7.00
CA LEU A 136 7.33 -3.45 7.39
C LEU A 136 8.74 -2.89 7.32
N TYR A 137 8.92 -1.80 6.55
CA TYR A 137 10.23 -1.21 6.37
C TYR A 137 10.29 0.19 6.97
N GLY A 138 11.35 0.47 7.69
CA GLY A 138 11.66 1.82 8.12
C GLY A 138 12.18 2.69 6.98
N SER A 139 12.81 2.07 6.02
CA SER A 139 13.22 2.68 4.77
C SER A 139 13.39 1.56 3.76
N SER A 140 13.03 1.79 2.59
CA SER A 140 13.18 0.77 1.55
C SER A 140 14.56 0.75 0.97
#